data_c2b507714f4a0cd6db1f0338b485cb31
#
_entry.id   c2b507714f4a0cd6db1f0338b485cb31
#
_cell.length_a   1.000
_cell.length_b   1.000
_cell.length_c   1.000
_cell.angle_alpha   90.00
_cell.angle_beta   90.00
_cell.angle_gamma   90.00
#
_symmetry.space_group_name_H-M   'P 1'
#
loop_
_entity.id
_entity.type
_entity.pdbx_description
1 polymer ?
#
loop_
_entity_poly.entity_id
_entity_poly.type
_entity_poly.pdbx_seq_one_letter_code
_entity_poly.pdbx_strand_id
1 'polypeptide(L)'
;SQYLAPEMVSRLAESSESLKLGGEKKNKTFLFSDIRGFTAISESYKSNPEELTELINNLLTVLSNEILDNAGTIDKYMGDCIMAFWNAPTDQENHTDLALKASFDMEKALEEFNIEFQKQKGMELKIGIGINTGECIVGNMGSEKRFDYTVLGDPVNLASRLEGQSGTYGFQRILGQETVNALKTDTN
;
A
#
# COMPACT_ATOMS: atom_id res chain seq x y z
N SER A 1 12.56 5.73 2.74
CA SER A 1 13.14 4.59 2.00
C SER A 1 12.03 3.78 1.35
N GLN A 2 12.32 3.28 0.16
CA GLN A 2 11.39 2.43 -0.60
C GLN A 2 11.70 0.96 -0.36
N TYR A 3 10.65 0.14 -0.40
CA TYR A 3 10.76 -1.31 -0.22
C TYR A 3 10.29 -2.00 -1.50
N LEU A 4 11.18 -2.72 -2.14
CA LEU A 4 10.92 -3.48 -3.35
C LEU A 4 11.00 -4.98 -3.03
N ALA A 5 10.20 -5.79 -3.74
CA ALA A 5 10.37 -7.23 -3.71
C ALA A 5 11.79 -7.61 -4.19
N PRO A 6 12.44 -8.61 -3.59
CA PRO A 6 13.81 -9.01 -3.98
C PRO A 6 13.98 -9.25 -5.48
N GLU A 7 12.99 -9.84 -6.13
CA GLU A 7 12.99 -10.09 -7.58
C GLU A 7 13.02 -8.79 -8.39
N MET A 8 12.32 -7.74 -7.93
CA MET A 8 12.33 -6.43 -8.56
C MET A 8 13.67 -5.73 -8.38
N VAL A 9 14.28 -5.86 -7.20
CA VAL A 9 15.61 -5.32 -6.93
C VAL A 9 16.63 -5.93 -7.89
N SER A 10 16.58 -7.24 -8.11
CA SER A 10 17.47 -7.92 -9.05
C SER A 10 17.28 -7.38 -10.49
N ARG A 11 16.04 -7.23 -10.93
CA ARG A 11 15.74 -6.68 -12.28
C ARG A 11 16.20 -5.24 -12.43
N LEU A 12 16.05 -4.39 -11.40
CA LEU A 12 16.53 -3.03 -11.42
C LEU A 12 18.04 -2.94 -11.45
N ALA A 13 18.74 -3.82 -10.74
CA ALA A 13 20.19 -3.89 -10.76
C ALA A 13 20.76 -4.25 -12.15
N GLU A 14 19.99 -5.00 -12.93
CA GLU A 14 20.34 -5.36 -14.30
C GLU A 14 20.05 -4.26 -15.33
N SER A 15 19.23 -3.25 -14.96
CA SER A 15 18.81 -2.15 -15.81
C SER A 15 19.54 -0.86 -15.46
N SER A 16 20.40 -0.37 -16.37
CA SER A 16 21.13 0.88 -16.17
C SER A 16 20.23 2.14 -16.25
N GLU A 17 19.01 2.02 -16.73
CA GLU A 17 18.06 3.14 -16.90
C GLU A 17 17.29 3.48 -15.62
N SER A 18 17.22 2.58 -14.66
CA SER A 18 16.36 2.68 -13.48
C SER A 18 16.77 3.70 -12.44
N LEU A 19 18.01 4.17 -12.45
CA LEU A 19 18.55 5.04 -11.42
C LEU A 19 18.70 6.52 -11.86
N LYS A 20 18.22 6.88 -13.04
CA LYS A 20 18.24 8.26 -13.51
C LYS A 20 17.12 9.07 -12.88
N LEU A 21 17.43 10.33 -12.51
CA LEU A 21 16.42 11.28 -12.08
C LEU A 21 15.50 11.61 -13.24
N GLY A 22 14.19 11.53 -13.02
CA GLY A 22 13.18 11.79 -14.02
C GLY A 22 11.97 10.87 -13.90
N GLY A 23 10.95 11.14 -14.68
CA GLY A 23 9.67 10.43 -14.64
C GLY A 23 9.25 9.87 -15.98
N GLU A 24 8.53 8.78 -15.96
CA GLU A 24 7.89 8.15 -17.11
C GLU A 24 6.38 8.12 -16.89
N LYS A 25 5.62 8.41 -17.96
CA LYS A 25 4.17 8.39 -17.92
C LYS A 25 3.67 6.98 -18.19
N LYS A 26 2.98 6.39 -17.21
CA LYS A 26 2.51 4.99 -17.29
C LYS A 26 1.18 4.80 -16.60
N ASN A 27 0.42 3.81 -17.05
CA ASN A 27 -0.80 3.35 -16.40
C ASN A 27 -0.44 2.39 -15.25
N LYS A 28 -0.80 2.74 -14.02
CA LYS A 28 -0.45 1.99 -12.81
C LYS A 28 -1.65 1.75 -11.92
N THR A 29 -1.48 0.84 -10.97
CA THR A 29 -2.45 0.64 -9.89
C THR A 29 -1.82 1.03 -8.56
N PHE A 30 -2.58 1.78 -7.74
CA PHE A 30 -2.14 2.33 -6.46
C PHE A 30 -3.02 1.78 -5.34
N LEU A 31 -2.39 1.51 -4.19
CA LEU A 31 -3.09 1.07 -2.99
C LEU A 31 -2.68 1.95 -1.82
N PHE A 32 -3.68 2.45 -1.09
CA PHE A 32 -3.49 3.11 0.21
C PHE A 32 -4.23 2.31 1.27
N SER A 33 -3.59 2.14 2.41
CA SER A 33 -4.18 1.46 3.57
C SER A 33 -3.79 2.18 4.85
N ASP A 34 -4.75 2.32 5.77
CA ASP A 34 -4.47 2.82 7.12
C ASP A 34 -5.27 2.06 8.17
N ILE A 35 -4.93 2.29 9.44
CA ILE A 35 -5.62 1.71 10.58
C ILE A 35 -6.86 2.54 10.89
N ARG A 36 -8.00 1.87 11.03
CA ARG A 36 -9.24 2.50 11.46
C ARG A 36 -9.16 2.89 12.93
N GLY A 37 -9.62 4.11 13.25
CA GLY A 37 -9.65 4.59 14.62
C GLY A 37 -8.28 4.73 15.26
N PHE A 38 -7.25 5.04 14.47
CA PHE A 38 -5.87 5.15 14.95
C PHE A 38 -5.72 6.12 16.11
N THR A 39 -6.43 7.24 16.10
CA THR A 39 -6.37 8.23 17.19
C THR A 39 -6.78 7.62 18.53
N ALA A 40 -7.89 6.86 18.56
CA ALA A 40 -8.35 6.19 19.77
C ALA A 40 -7.37 5.11 20.25
N ILE A 41 -6.78 4.37 19.30
CA ILE A 41 -5.75 3.35 19.61
C ILE A 41 -4.52 4.03 20.19
N SER A 42 -4.04 5.12 19.59
CA SER A 42 -2.90 5.89 20.09
C SER A 42 -3.13 6.39 21.53
N GLU A 43 -4.34 6.89 21.83
CA GLU A 43 -4.71 7.34 23.17
C GLU A 43 -4.67 6.19 24.18
N SER A 44 -5.06 4.98 23.79
CA SER A 44 -5.01 3.81 24.67
C SER A 44 -3.57 3.39 25.05
N TYR A 45 -2.59 3.82 24.26
CA TYR A 45 -1.15 3.57 24.51
C TYR A 45 -0.39 4.78 25.06
N LYS A 46 -1.11 5.83 25.48
CA LYS A 46 -0.52 7.08 25.97
C LYS A 46 0.55 6.89 27.03
N SER A 47 0.38 5.92 27.91
CA SER A 47 1.32 5.60 29.00
C SER A 47 2.49 4.74 28.54
N ASN A 48 2.44 4.20 27.31
CA ASN A 48 3.46 3.30 26.80
C ASN A 48 3.65 3.47 25.27
N PRO A 49 4.27 4.59 24.84
CA PRO A 49 4.47 4.90 23.43
C PRO A 49 5.37 3.90 22.69
N GLU A 50 6.28 3.24 23.40
CA GLU A 50 7.15 2.20 22.80
C GLU A 50 6.34 0.99 22.36
N GLU A 51 5.37 0.58 23.16
CA GLU A 51 4.46 -0.53 22.84
C GLU A 51 3.60 -0.20 21.62
N LEU A 52 3.14 1.04 21.49
CA LEU A 52 2.41 1.51 20.29
C LEU A 52 3.28 1.42 19.04
N THR A 53 4.53 1.88 19.13
CA THR A 53 5.48 1.83 18.01
C THR A 53 5.73 0.38 17.59
N GLU A 54 5.91 -0.52 18.53
CA GLU A 54 6.09 -1.95 18.27
C GLU A 54 4.86 -2.56 17.58
N LEU A 55 3.66 -2.24 18.07
CA LEU A 55 2.40 -2.68 17.47
C LEU A 55 2.30 -2.24 16.01
N ILE A 56 2.52 -0.95 15.74
CA ILE A 56 2.45 -0.40 14.38
C ILE A 56 3.48 -1.06 13.47
N ASN A 57 4.72 -1.19 13.93
CA ASN A 57 5.78 -1.81 13.13
C ASN A 57 5.46 -3.28 12.80
N ASN A 58 4.93 -4.03 13.76
CA ASN A 58 4.53 -5.41 13.54
C ASN A 58 3.39 -5.51 12.54
N LEU A 59 2.38 -4.67 12.65
CA LEU A 59 1.25 -4.67 11.73
C LEU A 59 1.68 -4.23 10.32
N LEU A 60 2.46 -3.16 10.20
CA LEU A 60 2.98 -2.71 8.91
C LEU A 60 3.81 -3.79 8.22
N THR A 61 4.60 -4.54 8.98
CA THR A 61 5.39 -5.67 8.45
C THR A 61 4.48 -6.77 7.90
N VAL A 62 3.48 -7.16 8.67
CA VAL A 62 2.52 -8.21 8.27
C VAL A 62 1.78 -7.81 6.99
N LEU A 63 1.27 -6.58 6.93
CA LEU A 63 0.52 -6.09 5.77
C LEU A 63 1.42 -5.88 4.54
N SER A 64 2.61 -5.33 4.75
CA SER A 64 3.56 -5.08 3.66
C SER A 64 4.04 -6.36 3.00
N ASN A 65 4.21 -7.43 3.76
CA ASN A 65 4.60 -8.72 3.21
C ASN A 65 3.59 -9.21 2.16
N GLU A 66 2.30 -8.98 2.37
CA GLU A 66 1.26 -9.36 1.41
C GLU A 66 1.33 -8.53 0.12
N ILE A 67 1.70 -7.25 0.22
CA ILE A 67 1.94 -6.41 -0.95
C ILE A 67 3.15 -6.91 -1.74
N LEU A 68 4.25 -7.17 -1.05
CA LEU A 68 5.49 -7.65 -1.67
C LEU A 68 5.31 -9.04 -2.29
N ASP A 69 4.60 -9.94 -1.62
CA ASP A 69 4.32 -11.29 -2.11
C ASP A 69 3.42 -11.29 -3.36
N ASN A 70 2.66 -10.21 -3.56
CA ASN A 70 1.88 -9.97 -4.77
C ASN A 70 2.59 -9.03 -5.77
N ALA A 71 3.91 -8.97 -5.71
CA ALA A 71 4.76 -8.20 -6.62
C ALA A 71 4.50 -6.69 -6.61
N GLY A 72 3.98 -6.14 -5.51
CA GLY A 72 3.80 -4.72 -5.32
C GLY A 72 5.10 -4.03 -4.88
N THR A 73 5.13 -2.73 -5.08
CA THR A 73 6.21 -1.85 -4.61
C THR A 73 5.68 -0.99 -3.47
N ILE A 74 6.36 -1.02 -2.32
CA ILE A 74 6.04 -0.11 -1.22
C ILE A 74 6.73 1.24 -1.52
N ASP A 75 5.91 2.28 -1.72
CA ASP A 75 6.45 3.63 -1.91
C ASP A 75 6.94 4.19 -0.58
N LYS A 76 6.04 4.32 0.36
CA LYS A 76 6.36 4.89 1.68
C LYS A 76 5.35 4.49 2.73
N TYR A 77 5.76 4.67 3.98
CA TYR A 77 4.88 4.66 5.13
C TYR A 77 4.67 6.09 5.62
N MET A 78 3.43 6.43 5.96
CA MET A 78 3.06 7.72 6.56
C MET A 78 2.32 7.43 7.86
N GLY A 79 3.07 7.33 8.99
CA GLY A 79 2.52 6.85 10.24
C GLY A 79 2.02 5.41 10.10
N ASP A 80 0.73 5.21 10.27
CA ASP A 80 0.04 3.93 10.09
C ASP A 80 -0.40 3.65 8.64
N CYS A 81 -0.18 4.60 7.74
CA CYS A 81 -0.58 4.48 6.33
C CYS A 81 0.50 3.80 5.50
N ILE A 82 0.09 2.90 4.62
CA ILE A 82 0.91 2.28 3.59
C ILE A 82 0.50 2.83 2.24
N MET A 83 1.47 3.30 1.46
CA MET A 83 1.29 3.64 0.05
C MET A 83 2.09 2.66 -0.81
N ALA A 84 1.41 2.00 -1.73
CA ALA A 84 2.02 1.02 -2.62
C ALA A 84 1.50 1.16 -4.05
N PHE A 85 2.23 0.59 -5.00
CA PHE A 85 1.83 0.60 -6.41
C PHE A 85 2.33 -0.64 -7.16
N TRP A 86 1.70 -0.88 -8.32
CA TRP A 86 2.02 -1.98 -9.24
C TRP A 86 2.26 -1.44 -10.66
N ASN A 87 2.86 -2.26 -11.48
CA ASN A 87 3.24 -1.98 -12.86
C ASN A 87 4.42 -1.00 -12.97
N ALA A 88 5.20 -0.87 -11.92
CA ALA A 88 6.47 -0.15 -11.84
C ALA A 88 7.29 -0.73 -10.68
N PRO A 89 8.59 -0.77 -10.77
CA PRO A 89 9.47 -0.37 -11.88
C PRO A 89 9.44 -1.32 -13.08
N THR A 90 8.87 -2.51 -12.96
CA THR A 90 8.71 -3.45 -14.06
C THR A 90 7.27 -3.51 -14.54
N ASP A 91 7.07 -3.77 -15.82
CA ASP A 91 5.74 -3.90 -16.40
C ASP A 91 5.04 -5.17 -15.90
N GLN A 92 3.75 -5.03 -15.58
CA GLN A 92 2.90 -6.12 -15.11
C GLN A 92 1.54 -5.99 -15.80
N GLU A 93 1.20 -6.91 -16.70
CA GLU A 93 -0.07 -6.87 -17.41
C GLU A 93 -1.29 -7.00 -16.50
N ASN A 94 -1.13 -7.74 -15.40
CA ASN A 94 -2.17 -8.03 -14.42
C ASN A 94 -2.06 -7.18 -13.14
N HIS A 95 -1.56 -5.95 -13.27
CA HIS A 95 -1.30 -5.10 -12.09
C HIS A 95 -2.54 -4.82 -11.25
N THR A 96 -3.72 -4.67 -11.85
CA THR A 96 -4.96 -4.46 -11.11
C THR A 96 -5.37 -5.70 -10.32
N ASP A 97 -5.27 -6.89 -10.93
CA ASP A 97 -5.59 -8.15 -10.25
C ASP A 97 -4.61 -8.44 -9.12
N LEU A 98 -3.33 -8.14 -9.31
CA LEU A 98 -2.32 -8.28 -8.26
C LEU A 98 -2.60 -7.38 -7.06
N ALA A 99 -2.98 -6.13 -7.31
CA ALA A 99 -3.33 -5.19 -6.24
C ALA A 99 -4.57 -5.63 -5.47
N LEU A 100 -5.60 -6.08 -6.18
CA LEU A 100 -6.82 -6.59 -5.55
C LEU A 100 -6.52 -7.83 -4.71
N LYS A 101 -5.76 -8.77 -5.26
CA LYS A 101 -5.32 -9.97 -4.51
C LYS A 101 -4.53 -9.59 -3.26
N ALA A 102 -3.60 -8.65 -3.37
CA ALA A 102 -2.85 -8.15 -2.23
C ALA A 102 -3.79 -7.63 -1.14
N SER A 103 -4.84 -6.89 -1.51
CA SER A 103 -5.80 -6.37 -0.53
C SER A 103 -6.58 -7.47 0.20
N PHE A 104 -6.94 -8.54 -0.47
CA PHE A 104 -7.58 -9.70 0.17
C PHE A 104 -6.60 -10.45 1.09
N ASP A 105 -5.37 -10.62 0.65
CA ASP A 105 -4.32 -11.26 1.46
C ASP A 105 -3.98 -10.41 2.70
N MET A 106 -4.01 -9.08 2.58
CA MET A 106 -3.86 -8.16 3.72
C MET A 106 -4.99 -8.32 4.74
N GLU A 107 -6.23 -8.44 4.29
CA GLU A 107 -7.37 -8.70 5.18
C GLU A 107 -7.21 -10.00 5.95
N LYS A 108 -6.81 -11.05 5.25
CA LYS A 108 -6.59 -12.37 5.86
C LYS A 108 -5.44 -12.32 6.87
N ALA A 109 -4.35 -11.66 6.53
CA ALA A 109 -3.23 -11.48 7.44
C ALA A 109 -3.63 -10.68 8.69
N LEU A 110 -4.48 -9.66 8.52
CA LEU A 110 -5.02 -8.90 9.65
C LEU A 110 -5.92 -9.77 10.54
N GLU A 111 -6.77 -10.62 9.98
CA GLU A 111 -7.59 -11.55 10.75
C GLU A 111 -6.71 -12.47 11.63
N GLU A 112 -5.65 -13.01 11.05
CA GLU A 112 -4.69 -13.84 11.78
C GLU A 112 -3.96 -13.05 12.88
N PHE A 113 -3.55 -11.82 12.59
CA PHE A 113 -2.94 -10.92 13.56
C PHE A 113 -3.88 -10.61 14.72
N ASN A 114 -5.16 -10.40 14.44
CA ASN A 114 -6.18 -10.08 15.44
C ASN A 114 -6.46 -11.25 16.40
N ILE A 115 -6.25 -12.49 16.00
CA ILE A 115 -6.44 -13.64 16.90
C ILE A 115 -5.58 -13.47 18.16
N GLU A 116 -4.31 -13.17 18.00
CA GLU A 116 -3.39 -12.98 19.11
C GLU A 116 -3.59 -11.62 19.79
N PHE A 117 -3.81 -10.58 19.01
CA PHE A 117 -4.02 -9.22 19.51
C PHE A 117 -5.26 -9.13 20.42
N GLN A 118 -6.37 -9.79 20.04
CA GLN A 118 -7.57 -9.83 20.85
C GLN A 118 -7.36 -10.54 22.18
N LYS A 119 -6.57 -11.61 22.21
CA LYS A 119 -6.20 -12.30 23.45
C LYS A 119 -5.41 -11.40 24.40
N GLN A 120 -4.51 -10.58 23.85
CA GLN A 120 -3.63 -9.73 24.65
C GLN A 120 -4.30 -8.43 25.07
N LYS A 121 -5.11 -7.82 24.23
CA LYS A 121 -5.65 -6.46 24.40
C LYS A 121 -7.18 -6.38 24.48
N GLY A 122 -7.89 -7.44 24.17
CA GLY A 122 -9.36 -7.46 24.19
C GLY A 122 -10.00 -6.61 23.09
N MET A 123 -9.27 -6.28 22.04
CA MET A 123 -9.75 -5.48 20.91
C MET A 123 -9.25 -6.05 19.59
N GLU A 124 -9.88 -5.65 18.49
CA GLU A 124 -9.47 -5.98 17.14
C GLU A 124 -9.06 -4.72 16.38
N LEU A 125 -8.01 -4.84 15.58
CA LEU A 125 -7.61 -3.78 14.66
C LEU A 125 -8.40 -3.93 13.36
N LYS A 126 -8.73 -2.80 12.74
CA LYS A 126 -9.38 -2.73 11.43
C LYS A 126 -8.56 -1.82 10.52
N ILE A 127 -8.57 -2.12 9.24
CA ILE A 127 -7.91 -1.31 8.22
C ILE A 127 -8.91 -0.86 7.17
N GLY A 128 -8.61 0.28 6.54
CA GLY A 128 -9.29 0.73 5.33
C GLY A 128 -8.34 0.62 4.15
N ILE A 129 -8.87 0.27 2.98
CA ILE A 129 -8.09 0.13 1.75
C ILE A 129 -8.78 0.89 0.62
N GLY A 130 -7.99 1.68 -0.10
CA GLY A 130 -8.41 2.33 -1.34
C GLY A 130 -7.49 1.90 -2.48
N ILE A 131 -8.06 1.47 -3.59
CA ILE A 131 -7.32 1.05 -4.79
C ILE A 131 -7.82 1.85 -5.98
N ASN A 132 -6.92 2.45 -6.73
CA ASN A 132 -7.24 3.13 -7.97
C ASN A 132 -6.20 2.82 -9.05
N THR A 133 -6.62 2.95 -10.30
CA THR A 133 -5.79 2.69 -11.48
C THR A 133 -5.88 3.89 -12.40
N GLY A 134 -4.77 4.27 -12.99
CA GLY A 134 -4.74 5.36 -13.93
C GLY A 134 -3.34 5.73 -14.36
N GLU A 135 -3.27 6.65 -15.30
CA GLU A 135 -2.01 7.16 -15.82
C GLU A 135 -1.37 8.14 -14.82
N CYS A 136 -0.12 7.92 -14.53
CA CYS A 136 0.64 8.75 -13.62
C CYS A 136 2.10 8.89 -14.09
N ILE A 137 2.82 9.81 -13.47
CA ILE A 137 4.26 9.92 -13.63
C ILE A 137 4.93 9.03 -12.60
N VAL A 138 5.83 8.16 -13.05
CA VAL A 138 6.60 7.27 -12.17
C VAL A 138 8.08 7.42 -12.49
N GLY A 139 8.90 7.45 -11.47
CA GLY A 139 10.35 7.56 -11.63
C GLY A 139 11.04 8.09 -10.38
N ASN A 140 12.32 8.42 -10.54
CA ASN A 140 13.13 8.99 -9.48
C ASN A 140 12.84 10.48 -9.34
N MET A 141 12.34 10.90 -8.21
CA MET A 141 11.95 12.28 -7.92
C MET A 141 12.63 12.79 -6.66
N GLY A 142 13.00 14.06 -6.69
CA GLY A 142 13.70 14.71 -5.60
C GLY A 142 14.88 15.55 -6.09
N SER A 143 15.86 15.77 -5.23
CA SER A 143 17.08 16.50 -5.58
C SER A 143 18.17 15.54 -6.09
N GLU A 144 19.21 16.08 -6.72
CA GLU A 144 20.37 15.29 -7.15
C GLU A 144 21.04 14.51 -6.02
N LYS A 145 20.93 15.00 -4.78
CA LYS A 145 21.53 14.37 -3.60
C LYS A 145 20.63 13.37 -2.91
N ARG A 146 19.32 13.49 -3.09
CA ARG A 146 18.33 12.61 -2.48
C ARG A 146 17.08 12.52 -3.34
N PHE A 147 16.77 11.34 -3.79
CA PHE A 147 15.57 11.07 -4.57
C PHE A 147 14.94 9.75 -4.16
N ASP A 148 13.64 9.65 -4.40
CA ASP A 148 12.84 8.44 -4.19
C ASP A 148 12.19 8.04 -5.51
N TYR A 149 12.11 6.74 -5.75
CA TYR A 149 11.32 6.20 -6.84
C TYR A 149 9.86 6.18 -6.41
N THR A 150 9.04 6.99 -7.03
CA THR A 150 7.64 7.20 -6.61
C THR A 150 6.71 7.51 -7.78
N VAL A 151 5.43 7.71 -7.47
CA VAL A 151 4.37 7.99 -8.43
C VAL A 151 3.68 9.32 -8.10
N LEU A 152 3.32 10.08 -9.13
CA LEU A 152 2.60 11.36 -9.01
C LEU A 152 1.47 11.43 -10.04
N GLY A 153 0.33 11.97 -9.64
CA GLY A 153 -0.80 12.22 -10.53
C GLY A 153 -2.15 12.14 -9.82
N ASP A 154 -3.20 12.61 -10.50
CA ASP A 154 -4.57 12.59 -9.97
C ASP A 154 -5.06 11.19 -9.59
N PRO A 155 -4.78 10.13 -10.37
CA PRO A 155 -5.19 8.77 -9.97
C PRO A 155 -4.59 8.31 -8.65
N VAL A 156 -3.38 8.76 -8.30
CA VAL A 156 -2.75 8.47 -7.00
C VAL A 156 -3.51 9.16 -5.89
N ASN A 157 -3.84 10.45 -6.06
CA ASN A 157 -4.59 11.23 -5.09
C ASN A 157 -6.00 10.66 -4.90
N LEU A 158 -6.63 10.18 -5.97
CA LEU A 158 -7.94 9.54 -5.87
C LEU A 158 -7.87 8.26 -5.04
N ALA A 159 -6.85 7.44 -5.21
CA ALA A 159 -6.67 6.22 -4.41
C ALA A 159 -6.62 6.54 -2.91
N SER A 160 -5.89 7.60 -2.53
CA SER A 160 -5.82 8.07 -1.15
C SER A 160 -7.18 8.52 -0.62
N ARG A 161 -7.95 9.28 -1.42
CA ARG A 161 -9.30 9.72 -1.05
C ARG A 161 -10.27 8.56 -0.90
N LEU A 162 -10.19 7.55 -1.76
CA LEU A 162 -11.03 6.35 -1.67
C LEU A 162 -10.77 5.60 -0.36
N GLU A 163 -9.51 5.49 0.04
CA GLU A 163 -9.15 4.90 1.34
C GLU A 163 -9.81 5.67 2.49
N GLY A 164 -9.68 7.00 2.51
CA GLY A 164 -10.33 7.84 3.52
C GLY A 164 -11.85 7.72 3.55
N GLN A 165 -12.49 7.62 2.38
CA GLN A 165 -13.95 7.45 2.27
C GLN A 165 -14.43 6.07 2.72
N SER A 166 -13.59 5.06 2.66
CA SER A 166 -13.96 3.70 3.09
C SER A 166 -14.45 3.68 4.53
N GLY A 167 -13.85 4.49 5.40
CA GLY A 167 -14.31 4.67 6.79
C GLY A 167 -15.68 5.33 6.89
N THR A 168 -15.92 6.35 6.11
CA THR A 168 -17.17 7.11 6.11
C THR A 168 -18.37 6.25 5.70
N TYR A 169 -18.18 5.40 4.69
CA TYR A 169 -19.23 4.51 4.18
C TYR A 169 -19.29 3.14 4.87
N GLY A 170 -18.38 2.87 5.82
CA GLY A 170 -18.35 1.61 6.54
C GLY A 170 -17.83 0.43 5.72
N PHE A 171 -17.20 0.68 4.58
CA PHE A 171 -16.56 -0.36 3.76
C PHE A 171 -15.08 -0.49 4.13
N GLN A 172 -14.58 -1.71 4.09
CA GLN A 172 -13.16 -1.98 4.31
C GLN A 172 -12.33 -1.61 3.08
N ARG A 173 -12.88 -1.85 1.89
CA ARG A 173 -12.20 -1.62 0.62
C ARG A 173 -13.09 -0.84 -0.34
N ILE A 174 -12.50 0.16 -0.99
CA ILE A 174 -13.13 0.89 -2.09
C ILE A 174 -12.20 0.86 -3.30
N LEU A 175 -12.76 0.49 -4.44
CA LEU A 175 -12.06 0.47 -5.73
C LEU A 175 -12.53 1.64 -6.59
N GLY A 176 -11.58 2.31 -7.25
CA GLY A 176 -11.91 3.28 -8.28
C GLY A 176 -12.48 2.61 -9.53
N GLN A 177 -13.25 3.35 -10.31
CA GLN A 177 -13.91 2.82 -11.51
C GLN A 177 -12.91 2.24 -12.51
N GLU A 178 -11.78 2.91 -12.71
CA GLU A 178 -10.75 2.45 -13.65
C GLU A 178 -10.10 1.12 -13.20
N THR A 179 -10.01 0.90 -11.90
CA THR A 179 -9.56 -0.40 -11.36
C THR A 179 -10.56 -1.50 -11.72
N VAL A 180 -11.84 -1.25 -11.47
CA VAL A 180 -12.91 -2.23 -11.78
C VAL A 180 -12.92 -2.55 -13.27
N ASN A 181 -12.81 -1.53 -14.13
CA ASN A 181 -12.78 -1.71 -15.58
C ASN A 181 -11.59 -2.52 -16.07
N ALA A 182 -10.45 -2.42 -15.40
CA ALA A 182 -9.21 -3.09 -15.79
C ALA A 182 -9.06 -4.49 -15.19
N LEU A 183 -9.90 -4.88 -14.24
CA LEU A 183 -9.85 -6.21 -13.63
C LEU A 183 -10.17 -7.30 -14.66
N LYS A 184 -9.39 -8.37 -14.61
CA LYS A 184 -9.62 -9.61 -15.36
C LYS A 184 -10.25 -10.68 -14.48
N THR A 185 -10.21 -10.48 -13.15
CA THR A 185 -10.82 -11.35 -12.15
C THR A 185 -12.31 -11.03 -12.05
N ASP A 186 -13.14 -12.06 -11.89
CA ASP A 186 -14.59 -11.90 -11.64
C ASP A 186 -14.79 -11.30 -10.24
N THR A 187 -15.53 -10.19 -10.18
CA THR A 187 -15.83 -9.46 -8.93
C THR A 187 -17.26 -9.68 -8.44
N ASN A 188 -18.03 -10.58 -9.06
CA ASN A 188 -19.41 -10.93 -8.69
C ASN A 188 -19.47 -11.90 -7.51
#